data_f3fc95745772018b92fd6810e8204e8f
#
_entry.id   f3fc95745772018b92fd6810e8204e8f
#
_cell.length_a   1.000
_cell.length_b   1.000
_cell.length_c   1.000
_cell.angle_alpha   90.00
_cell.angle_beta   90.00
_cell.angle_gamma   90.00
#
_symmetry.space_group_name_H-M   'P 1'
#
loop_
_entity.id
_entity.type
_entity.pdbx_description
1 polymer ?
#
loop_
_entity_poly.entity_id
_entity_poly.type
_entity_poly.pdbx_seq_one_letter_code
_entity_poly.pdbx_strand_id
1 'polypeptide(L)'
;MSRDATPLVDLRCEAHTYPDGTVGVHDVDFSVYPSEVVALVGGNGAGKSTLLEHLNATLVPDDGELVVDGTAITEGNKEYARKEVGFVFQDADTQLVAPTVLDDVLFGLQNYGVADDDARARAREALATVDAGHLEDRVPHYLSGGEKRLVGLAGVLVLEPSVVVLDEPLAGLDPERSQLVADRITQIHEEGISVVLSTHNLEFAAEVADRVCVMAEGNIVGSGTPREVFYNDTLLADANLHPPSAVRVARDAELGATARPVTEADLVSHLTEANDPETAQTPSSEGSADD
;
A
#
# COMPACT_ATOMS: atom_id res chain seq x y z
N MET A 1 16.86 4.91 4.04
CA MET A 1 16.28 4.46 5.32
C MET A 1 17.35 3.78 6.15
N SER A 2 17.42 4.06 7.46
CA SER A 2 18.41 3.45 8.36
C SER A 2 18.06 1.98 8.57
N ARG A 3 18.99 1.07 8.30
CA ARG A 3 18.84 -0.39 8.52
C ARG A 3 18.78 -0.80 10.00
N ASP A 4 18.73 0.18 10.92
CA ASP A 4 18.71 -0.04 12.38
C ASP A 4 17.28 -0.02 12.98
N ALA A 5 16.23 0.23 12.19
CA ALA A 5 14.87 0.22 12.69
C ALA A 5 14.34 -1.23 12.80
N THR A 6 13.71 -1.54 13.93
CA THR A 6 13.01 -2.83 14.10
C THR A 6 11.74 -2.81 13.24
N PRO A 7 11.46 -3.84 12.44
CA PRO A 7 10.23 -3.90 11.65
C PRO A 7 9.01 -4.04 12.55
N LEU A 8 7.90 -3.43 12.15
CA LEU A 8 6.57 -3.63 12.75
C LEU A 8 5.99 -5.00 12.40
N VAL A 9 6.24 -5.45 11.18
CA VAL A 9 5.86 -6.79 10.70
C VAL A 9 7.08 -7.41 10.03
N ASP A 10 7.40 -8.65 10.38
CA ASP A 10 8.43 -9.45 9.74
C ASP A 10 7.85 -10.83 9.41
N LEU A 11 7.75 -11.15 8.14
CA LEU A 11 7.22 -12.40 7.61
C LEU A 11 8.32 -13.16 6.87
N ARG A 12 8.54 -14.39 7.30
CA ARG A 12 9.31 -15.39 6.55
C ARG A 12 8.38 -16.55 6.25
N CYS A 13 8.08 -16.76 4.99
CA CYS A 13 7.19 -17.81 4.52
C CYS A 13 7.93 -18.69 3.52
N GLU A 14 8.33 -19.89 3.92
CA GLU A 14 8.97 -20.86 3.04
C GLU A 14 7.94 -21.45 2.06
N ALA A 15 6.70 -21.68 2.52
CA ALA A 15 5.60 -22.10 1.66
C ALA A 15 4.24 -21.84 2.30
N HIS A 16 3.26 -21.53 1.44
CA HIS A 16 1.84 -21.66 1.75
C HIS A 16 1.12 -22.30 0.57
N THR A 17 0.46 -23.43 0.85
CA THR A 17 -0.28 -24.19 -0.17
C THR A 17 -1.74 -24.30 0.22
N TYR A 18 -2.62 -23.87 -0.67
CA TYR A 18 -4.07 -24.00 -0.48
C TYR A 18 -4.53 -25.46 -0.48
N PRO A 19 -5.70 -25.78 0.11
CA PRO A 19 -6.22 -27.16 0.19
C PRO A 19 -6.41 -27.86 -1.17
N ASP A 20 -6.54 -27.09 -2.25
CA ASP A 20 -6.64 -27.61 -3.63
C ASP A 20 -5.28 -27.93 -4.28
N GLY A 21 -4.18 -27.71 -3.54
CA GLY A 21 -2.80 -27.93 -4.00
C GLY A 21 -2.18 -26.74 -4.72
N THR A 22 -2.89 -25.61 -4.84
CA THR A 22 -2.32 -24.39 -5.43
C THR A 22 -1.32 -23.76 -4.46
N VAL A 23 -0.10 -23.49 -4.94
CA VAL A 23 0.91 -22.75 -4.18
C VAL A 23 0.53 -21.26 -4.23
N GLY A 24 0.29 -20.67 -3.06
CA GLY A 24 -0.06 -19.27 -2.92
C GLY A 24 1.18 -18.37 -2.91
N VAL A 25 2.11 -18.65 -1.99
CA VAL A 25 3.42 -17.97 -1.89
C VAL A 25 4.49 -18.97 -1.46
N HIS A 26 5.75 -18.69 -1.83
CA HIS A 26 6.91 -19.48 -1.44
C HIS A 26 8.17 -18.61 -1.40
N ASP A 27 9.11 -18.98 -0.55
CA ASP A 27 10.41 -18.30 -0.39
C ASP A 27 10.27 -16.78 -0.22
N VAL A 28 9.27 -16.35 0.58
CA VAL A 28 9.00 -14.94 0.84
C VAL A 28 9.68 -14.49 2.12
N ASP A 29 10.46 -13.41 2.02
CA ASP A 29 11.01 -12.63 3.14
C ASP A 29 10.51 -11.19 2.98
N PHE A 30 9.64 -10.74 3.89
CA PHE A 30 8.96 -9.46 3.78
C PHE A 30 8.83 -8.77 5.12
N SER A 31 9.33 -7.55 5.21
CA SER A 31 9.26 -6.75 6.43
C SER A 31 8.61 -5.40 6.15
N VAL A 32 7.90 -4.85 7.15
CA VAL A 32 7.28 -3.51 7.12
C VAL A 32 7.91 -2.69 8.23
N TYR A 33 8.39 -1.50 7.89
CA TYR A 33 9.02 -0.59 8.84
C TYR A 33 8.08 0.56 9.24
N PRO A 34 8.32 1.21 10.41
CA PRO A 34 7.52 2.35 10.84
C PRO A 34 7.46 3.48 9.81
N SER A 35 6.27 4.03 9.60
CA SER A 35 6.01 5.14 8.67
C SER A 35 6.53 4.85 7.26
N GLU A 36 6.25 3.65 6.74
CA GLU A 36 6.61 3.21 5.40
C GLU A 36 5.34 2.89 4.60
N VAL A 37 5.27 3.33 3.35
CA VAL A 37 4.28 2.86 2.38
C VAL A 37 4.94 1.85 1.44
N VAL A 38 4.47 0.60 1.50
CA VAL A 38 4.96 -0.48 0.62
C VAL A 38 3.89 -0.87 -0.39
N ALA A 39 4.20 -0.78 -1.68
CA ALA A 39 3.34 -1.28 -2.74
C ALA A 39 3.81 -2.65 -3.23
N LEU A 40 2.92 -3.65 -3.14
CA LEU A 40 3.07 -4.95 -3.78
C LEU A 40 2.50 -4.87 -5.19
N VAL A 41 3.35 -5.00 -6.21
CA VAL A 41 2.93 -4.98 -7.60
C VAL A 41 3.20 -6.32 -8.27
N GLY A 42 2.39 -6.69 -9.25
CA GLY A 42 2.51 -7.98 -9.94
C GLY A 42 1.24 -8.33 -10.70
N GLY A 43 1.32 -9.28 -11.60
CA GLY A 43 0.18 -9.78 -12.36
C GLY A 43 -0.90 -10.44 -11.48
N ASN A 44 -2.06 -10.77 -12.09
CA ASN A 44 -3.07 -11.57 -11.44
C ASN A 44 -2.50 -12.97 -11.12
N GLY A 45 -2.76 -13.46 -9.91
CA GLY A 45 -2.22 -14.74 -9.46
C GLY A 45 -0.75 -14.73 -9.03
N ALA A 46 -0.09 -13.56 -8.95
CA ALA A 46 1.29 -13.46 -8.49
C ALA A 46 1.48 -13.74 -6.98
N GLY A 47 0.40 -13.93 -6.21
CA GLY A 47 0.46 -14.22 -4.77
C GLY A 47 0.26 -12.99 -3.87
N LYS A 48 -0.07 -11.79 -4.43
CA LYS A 48 -0.18 -10.54 -3.66
C LYS A 48 -1.17 -10.66 -2.49
N SER A 49 -2.43 -11.03 -2.75
CA SER A 49 -3.46 -11.18 -1.71
C SER A 49 -3.06 -12.23 -0.66
N THR A 50 -2.47 -13.34 -1.10
CA THR A 50 -1.98 -14.38 -0.20
C THR A 50 -0.89 -13.85 0.74
N LEU A 51 0.08 -13.08 0.21
CA LEU A 51 1.08 -12.42 1.03
C LEU A 51 0.44 -11.45 2.03
N LEU A 52 -0.47 -10.59 1.56
CA LEU A 52 -1.16 -9.62 2.43
C LEU A 52 -1.94 -10.32 3.57
N GLU A 53 -2.64 -11.42 3.29
CA GLU A 53 -3.39 -12.19 4.28
C GLU A 53 -2.49 -12.85 5.36
N HIS A 54 -1.22 -13.09 5.06
CA HIS A 54 -0.26 -13.52 6.07
C HIS A 54 0.10 -12.40 7.04
N LEU A 55 0.18 -11.13 6.59
CA LEU A 55 0.64 -10.03 7.45
C LEU A 55 -0.25 -9.81 8.67
N ASN A 56 -1.56 -10.08 8.57
CA ASN A 56 -2.50 -9.95 9.69
C ASN A 56 -2.94 -11.31 10.28
N ALA A 57 -2.24 -12.39 9.95
CA ALA A 57 -2.57 -13.75 10.36
C ALA A 57 -3.99 -14.23 9.98
N THR A 58 -4.56 -13.74 8.87
CA THR A 58 -5.71 -14.37 8.21
C THR A 58 -5.29 -15.74 7.69
N LEU A 59 -4.15 -15.80 7.01
CA LEU A 59 -3.41 -17.02 6.72
C LEU A 59 -2.19 -17.12 7.64
N VAL A 60 -1.76 -18.34 7.93
CA VAL A 60 -0.50 -18.62 8.63
C VAL A 60 0.36 -19.43 7.67
N PRO A 61 1.67 -19.15 7.57
CA PRO A 61 2.56 -19.97 6.75
C PRO A 61 2.48 -21.46 7.16
N ASP A 62 2.50 -22.35 6.19
CA ASP A 62 2.62 -23.80 6.45
C ASP A 62 4.02 -24.09 7.04
N ASP A 63 5.02 -23.36 6.55
CA ASP A 63 6.39 -23.36 7.05
C ASP A 63 6.93 -21.92 7.03
N GLY A 64 7.45 -21.47 8.18
CA GLY A 64 7.91 -20.09 8.34
C GLY A 64 7.48 -19.45 9.66
N GLU A 65 7.61 -18.12 9.73
CA GLU A 65 7.34 -17.32 10.93
C GLU A 65 6.74 -15.95 10.56
N LEU A 66 5.77 -15.52 11.35
CA LEU A 66 5.26 -14.15 11.35
C LEU A 66 5.55 -13.52 12.71
N VAL A 67 6.21 -12.37 12.71
CA VAL A 67 6.45 -11.55 13.90
C VAL A 67 5.76 -10.21 13.71
N VAL A 68 4.94 -9.78 14.67
CA VAL A 68 4.26 -8.48 14.69
C VAL A 68 4.66 -7.75 15.96
N ASP A 69 5.22 -6.55 15.82
CA ASP A 69 5.74 -5.73 16.90
C ASP A 69 6.59 -6.54 17.91
N GLY A 70 7.55 -7.32 17.38
CA GLY A 70 8.44 -8.20 18.14
C GLY A 70 7.77 -9.44 18.76
N THR A 71 6.49 -9.66 18.53
CA THR A 71 5.73 -10.82 19.04
C THR A 71 5.56 -11.86 17.94
N ALA A 72 6.08 -13.07 18.16
CA ALA A 72 5.87 -14.20 17.25
C ALA A 72 4.38 -14.61 17.25
N ILE A 73 3.80 -14.73 16.07
CA ILE A 73 2.39 -15.05 15.88
C ILE A 73 2.21 -16.56 15.70
N THR A 74 1.23 -17.08 16.39
CA THR A 74 0.84 -18.49 16.40
C THR A 74 -0.68 -18.60 16.29
N GLU A 75 -1.21 -19.79 16.11
CA GLU A 75 -2.67 -20.04 16.15
C GLU A 75 -3.35 -19.49 17.42
N GLY A 76 -2.64 -19.43 18.54
CA GLY A 76 -3.20 -19.02 19.84
C GLY A 76 -3.25 -17.52 20.08
N ASN A 77 -2.55 -16.70 19.28
CA ASN A 77 -2.48 -15.24 19.47
C ASN A 77 -2.72 -14.43 18.18
N LYS A 78 -3.37 -15.00 17.17
CA LYS A 78 -3.72 -14.31 15.90
C LYS A 78 -4.48 -13.01 16.10
N GLU A 79 -5.29 -12.91 17.18
CA GLU A 79 -6.05 -11.70 17.49
C GLU A 79 -5.12 -10.49 17.73
N TYR A 80 -3.92 -10.72 18.29
CA TYR A 80 -2.94 -9.67 18.45
C TYR A 80 -2.49 -9.11 17.08
N ALA A 81 -2.14 -10.00 16.13
CA ALA A 81 -1.77 -9.57 14.78
C ALA A 81 -2.90 -8.80 14.10
N ARG A 82 -4.16 -9.26 14.22
CA ARG A 82 -5.32 -8.61 13.60
C ARG A 82 -5.65 -7.24 14.19
N LYS A 83 -5.26 -6.99 15.43
CA LYS A 83 -5.41 -5.69 16.06
C LYS A 83 -4.33 -4.71 15.59
N GLU A 84 -3.07 -5.16 15.56
CA GLU A 84 -1.94 -4.32 15.18
C GLU A 84 -1.83 -4.11 13.66
N VAL A 85 -2.32 -5.06 12.87
CA VAL A 85 -2.30 -5.05 11.41
C VAL A 85 -3.73 -5.11 10.89
N GLY A 86 -4.29 -3.95 10.63
CA GLY A 86 -5.64 -3.82 10.08
C GLY A 86 -5.68 -4.19 8.60
N PHE A 87 -6.75 -4.87 8.15
CA PHE A 87 -6.87 -5.37 6.78
C PHE A 87 -8.15 -4.87 6.11
N VAL A 88 -8.00 -4.24 4.94
CA VAL A 88 -9.11 -3.85 4.06
C VAL A 88 -9.11 -4.76 2.84
N PHE A 89 -10.17 -5.53 2.67
CA PHE A 89 -10.30 -6.50 1.58
C PHE A 89 -10.59 -5.83 0.24
N GLN A 90 -10.19 -6.50 -0.84
CA GLN A 90 -10.49 -6.07 -2.21
C GLN A 90 -11.99 -5.94 -2.46
N ASP A 91 -12.79 -6.90 -1.99
CA ASP A 91 -14.24 -6.88 -2.04
C ASP A 91 -14.82 -6.29 -0.75
N ALA A 92 -15.14 -4.99 -0.78
CA ALA A 92 -15.72 -4.30 0.36
C ALA A 92 -17.10 -4.86 0.79
N ASP A 93 -17.84 -5.53 -0.09
CA ASP A 93 -19.12 -6.17 0.25
C ASP A 93 -18.94 -7.35 1.21
N THR A 94 -17.79 -7.99 1.20
CA THR A 94 -17.48 -9.09 2.13
C THR A 94 -17.08 -8.60 3.51
N GLN A 95 -16.66 -7.35 3.63
CA GLN A 95 -16.20 -6.75 4.88
C GLN A 95 -17.34 -6.12 5.68
N LEU A 96 -18.34 -5.54 5.01
CA LEU A 96 -19.42 -4.77 5.64
C LEU A 96 -20.65 -5.65 5.86
N VAL A 97 -20.94 -5.98 7.13
CA VAL A 97 -21.96 -6.99 7.49
C VAL A 97 -23.05 -6.47 8.43
N ALA A 98 -22.87 -5.29 9.03
CA ALA A 98 -23.79 -4.77 10.02
C ALA A 98 -25.00 -4.03 9.39
N PRO A 99 -26.08 -3.77 10.18
CA PRO A 99 -27.25 -3.06 9.69
C PRO A 99 -27.01 -1.61 9.29
N THR A 100 -26.09 -0.91 9.96
CA THR A 100 -25.70 0.47 9.67
C THR A 100 -24.19 0.61 9.56
N VAL A 101 -23.73 1.67 8.91
CA VAL A 101 -22.31 2.03 8.80
C VAL A 101 -21.67 2.20 10.19
N LEU A 102 -22.36 2.89 11.09
CA LEU A 102 -21.87 3.07 12.47
C LEU A 102 -21.71 1.73 13.19
N ASP A 103 -22.68 0.81 13.04
CA ASP A 103 -22.61 -0.51 13.66
C ASP A 103 -21.48 -1.35 13.10
N ASP A 104 -21.15 -1.21 11.79
CA ASP A 104 -20.01 -1.89 11.18
C ASP A 104 -18.67 -1.42 11.78
N VAL A 105 -18.48 -0.11 11.90
CA VAL A 105 -17.26 0.45 12.50
C VAL A 105 -17.15 0.11 13.99
N LEU A 106 -18.28 0.04 14.70
CA LEU A 106 -18.35 -0.38 16.11
C LEU A 106 -17.98 -1.85 16.32
N PHE A 107 -18.22 -2.70 15.33
CA PHE A 107 -18.08 -4.15 15.47
C PHE A 107 -16.69 -4.58 15.98
N GLY A 108 -15.63 -3.99 15.44
CA GLY A 108 -14.26 -4.25 15.89
C GLY A 108 -14.06 -3.90 17.37
N LEU A 109 -14.44 -2.70 17.79
CA LEU A 109 -14.30 -2.22 19.18
C LEU A 109 -15.08 -3.08 20.17
N GLN A 110 -16.30 -3.49 19.82
CA GLN A 110 -17.13 -4.34 20.66
C GLN A 110 -16.50 -5.71 20.88
N ASN A 111 -15.90 -6.29 19.84
CA ASN A 111 -15.19 -7.57 19.94
C ASN A 111 -13.97 -7.49 20.89
N TYR A 112 -13.35 -6.32 21.00
CA TYR A 112 -12.24 -6.07 21.94
C TYR A 112 -12.71 -5.54 23.30
N GLY A 113 -14.03 -5.52 23.58
CA GLY A 113 -14.59 -5.18 24.89
C GLY A 113 -14.52 -3.71 25.26
N VAL A 114 -14.44 -2.80 24.30
CA VAL A 114 -14.52 -1.36 24.54
C VAL A 114 -15.93 -0.97 24.98
N ALA A 115 -16.05 -0.10 25.99
CA ALA A 115 -17.34 0.35 26.50
C ALA A 115 -18.15 1.10 25.44
N ASP A 116 -19.48 0.90 25.39
CA ASP A 116 -20.35 1.39 24.31
C ASP A 116 -20.24 2.90 24.02
N ASP A 117 -20.19 3.74 25.07
CA ASP A 117 -20.10 5.20 24.89
C ASP A 117 -18.75 5.61 24.27
N ASP A 118 -17.64 5.03 24.72
CA ASP A 118 -16.31 5.28 24.20
C ASP A 118 -16.19 4.71 22.77
N ALA A 119 -16.73 3.52 22.53
CA ALA A 119 -16.73 2.89 21.21
C ALA A 119 -17.46 3.75 20.18
N ARG A 120 -18.63 4.32 20.52
CA ARG A 120 -19.39 5.19 19.61
C ARG A 120 -18.66 6.49 19.29
N ALA A 121 -17.98 7.09 20.28
CA ALA A 121 -17.17 8.29 20.05
C ALA A 121 -16.02 8.00 19.07
N ARG A 122 -15.27 6.93 19.30
CA ARG A 122 -14.15 6.50 18.44
C ARG A 122 -14.61 6.11 17.04
N ALA A 123 -15.75 5.42 16.91
CA ALA A 123 -16.30 5.04 15.60
C ALA A 123 -16.67 6.27 14.75
N ARG A 124 -17.26 7.30 15.36
CA ARG A 124 -17.56 8.57 14.67
C ARG A 124 -16.29 9.33 14.27
N GLU A 125 -15.28 9.33 15.12
CA GLU A 125 -13.98 9.93 14.83
C GLU A 125 -13.30 9.21 13.64
N ALA A 126 -13.28 7.87 13.65
CA ALA A 126 -12.74 7.09 12.52
C ALA A 126 -13.50 7.35 11.21
N LEU A 127 -14.83 7.44 11.25
CA LEU A 127 -15.64 7.83 10.09
C LEU A 127 -15.34 9.25 9.62
N ALA A 128 -15.10 10.19 10.54
CA ALA A 128 -14.74 11.56 10.19
C ALA A 128 -13.35 11.64 9.55
N THR A 129 -12.37 10.86 10.02
CA THR A 129 -11.01 10.77 9.45
C THR A 129 -11.04 10.41 7.96
N VAL A 130 -11.96 9.53 7.55
CA VAL A 130 -12.10 9.11 6.15
C VAL A 130 -13.18 9.87 5.37
N ASP A 131 -13.72 10.97 5.93
CA ASP A 131 -14.81 11.78 5.35
C ASP A 131 -16.12 11.01 5.09
N ALA A 132 -16.36 9.96 5.87
CA ALA A 132 -17.55 9.11 5.80
C ALA A 132 -18.57 9.35 6.92
N GLY A 133 -18.39 10.38 7.77
CA GLY A 133 -19.29 10.67 8.90
C GLY A 133 -20.75 10.88 8.51
N HIS A 134 -21.00 11.42 7.32
CA HIS A 134 -22.35 11.64 6.78
C HIS A 134 -23.08 10.33 6.40
N LEU A 135 -22.40 9.19 6.46
CA LEU A 135 -22.94 7.87 6.12
C LEU A 135 -23.35 7.05 7.36
N GLU A 136 -23.15 7.56 8.59
CA GLU A 136 -23.25 6.75 9.82
C GLU A 136 -24.55 5.95 9.96
N ASP A 137 -25.70 6.52 9.54
CA ASP A 137 -27.02 5.89 9.60
C ASP A 137 -27.40 5.11 8.33
N ARG A 138 -26.53 5.09 7.30
CA ARG A 138 -26.82 4.41 6.04
C ARG A 138 -26.63 2.89 6.20
N VAL A 139 -27.38 2.16 5.39
CA VAL A 139 -27.21 0.71 5.25
C VAL A 139 -26.03 0.45 4.30
N PRO A 140 -24.98 -0.29 4.71
CA PRO A 140 -23.78 -0.49 3.91
C PRO A 140 -24.04 -1.01 2.50
N HIS A 141 -25.02 -1.89 2.33
CA HIS A 141 -25.34 -2.47 1.03
C HIS A 141 -25.73 -1.44 -0.04
N TYR A 142 -26.26 -0.28 0.34
CA TYR A 142 -26.68 0.78 -0.58
C TYR A 142 -25.61 1.83 -0.86
N LEU A 143 -24.42 1.67 -0.31
CA LEU A 143 -23.28 2.55 -0.56
C LEU A 143 -22.66 2.28 -1.93
N SER A 144 -22.07 3.30 -2.52
CA SER A 144 -21.19 3.15 -3.68
C SER A 144 -19.90 2.39 -3.32
N GLY A 145 -19.20 1.84 -4.30
CA GLY A 145 -17.95 1.11 -4.06
C GLY A 145 -16.89 1.94 -3.31
N GLY A 146 -16.75 3.23 -3.64
CA GLY A 146 -15.84 4.14 -2.94
C GLY A 146 -16.25 4.38 -1.49
N GLU A 147 -17.54 4.66 -1.23
CA GLU A 147 -18.07 4.82 0.13
C GLU A 147 -17.85 3.55 0.97
N LYS A 148 -18.09 2.36 0.40
CA LYS A 148 -17.83 1.09 1.10
C LYS A 148 -16.37 0.94 1.50
N ARG A 149 -15.42 1.32 0.61
CA ARG A 149 -13.98 1.27 0.92
C ARG A 149 -13.60 2.23 2.04
N LEU A 150 -14.13 3.46 2.03
CA LEU A 150 -13.90 4.41 3.12
C LEU A 150 -14.47 3.90 4.44
N VAL A 151 -15.67 3.32 4.44
CA VAL A 151 -16.26 2.70 5.64
C VAL A 151 -15.43 1.51 6.12
N GLY A 152 -14.98 0.63 5.21
CA GLY A 152 -14.08 -0.47 5.54
C GLY A 152 -12.76 0.01 6.14
N LEU A 153 -12.20 1.10 5.61
CA LEU A 153 -11.00 1.74 6.15
C LEU A 153 -11.26 2.31 7.55
N ALA A 154 -12.39 3.00 7.79
CA ALA A 154 -12.77 3.48 9.13
C ALA A 154 -12.91 2.33 10.14
N GLY A 155 -13.50 1.19 9.72
CA GLY A 155 -13.65 0.00 10.55
C GLY A 155 -12.31 -0.63 10.97
N VAL A 156 -11.26 -0.39 10.19
CA VAL A 156 -9.89 -0.78 10.52
C VAL A 156 -9.22 0.26 11.41
N LEU A 157 -9.27 1.54 11.03
CA LEU A 157 -8.60 2.65 11.73
C LEU A 157 -9.11 2.84 13.17
N VAL A 158 -10.37 2.51 13.44
CA VAL A 158 -10.99 2.60 14.78
C VAL A 158 -10.26 1.77 15.83
N LEU A 159 -9.51 0.74 15.41
CA LEU A 159 -8.67 -0.10 16.29
C LEU A 159 -7.29 0.49 16.54
N GLU A 160 -6.93 1.61 15.90
CA GLU A 160 -5.62 2.29 16.00
C GLU A 160 -4.46 1.34 15.66
N PRO A 161 -4.48 0.70 14.46
CA PRO A 161 -3.46 -0.26 14.09
C PRO A 161 -2.13 0.43 13.78
N SER A 162 -1.02 -0.29 14.00
CA SER A 162 0.32 0.18 13.61
C SER A 162 0.57 0.08 12.10
N VAL A 163 -0.11 -0.86 11.44
CA VAL A 163 -0.02 -1.11 10.00
C VAL A 163 -1.43 -1.27 9.41
N VAL A 164 -1.68 -0.65 8.27
CA VAL A 164 -2.90 -0.87 7.47
C VAL A 164 -2.53 -1.58 6.17
N VAL A 165 -3.18 -2.71 5.93
CA VAL A 165 -3.03 -3.52 4.72
C VAL A 165 -4.25 -3.31 3.82
N LEU A 166 -4.03 -3.00 2.54
CA LEU A 166 -5.06 -2.67 1.57
C LEU A 166 -4.91 -3.57 0.34
N ASP A 167 -5.86 -4.46 0.10
CA ASP A 167 -5.82 -5.29 -1.11
C ASP A 167 -6.58 -4.61 -2.25
N GLU A 168 -5.86 -4.19 -3.30
CA GLU A 168 -6.36 -3.51 -4.50
C GLU A 168 -7.33 -2.36 -4.17
N PRO A 169 -6.93 -1.34 -3.39
CA PRO A 169 -7.84 -0.33 -2.82
C PRO A 169 -8.57 0.51 -3.87
N LEU A 170 -8.06 0.64 -5.09
CA LEU A 170 -8.65 1.45 -6.16
C LEU A 170 -9.40 0.61 -7.21
N ALA A 171 -9.40 -0.72 -7.11
CA ALA A 171 -9.99 -1.57 -8.13
C ALA A 171 -11.50 -1.31 -8.30
N GLY A 172 -11.94 -1.11 -9.56
CA GLY A 172 -13.34 -0.91 -9.89
C GLY A 172 -13.94 0.46 -9.52
N LEU A 173 -13.12 1.40 -9.06
CA LEU A 173 -13.54 2.77 -8.80
C LEU A 173 -13.39 3.64 -10.06
N ASP A 174 -14.25 4.65 -10.19
CA ASP A 174 -14.06 5.73 -11.16
C ASP A 174 -12.90 6.65 -10.71
N PRO A 175 -12.36 7.51 -11.60
CA PRO A 175 -11.21 8.35 -11.28
C PRO A 175 -11.41 9.27 -10.07
N GLU A 176 -12.60 9.86 -9.89
CA GLU A 176 -12.89 10.80 -8.79
C GLU A 176 -12.84 10.06 -7.44
N ARG A 177 -13.46 8.88 -7.37
CA ARG A 177 -13.44 8.04 -6.17
C ARG A 177 -12.08 7.43 -5.90
N SER A 178 -11.34 7.07 -6.95
CA SER A 178 -9.96 6.59 -6.82
C SER A 178 -9.07 7.64 -6.17
N GLN A 179 -9.19 8.91 -6.61
CA GLN A 179 -8.43 10.01 -6.02
C GLN A 179 -8.80 10.22 -4.54
N LEU A 180 -10.10 10.19 -4.21
CA LEU A 180 -10.53 10.33 -2.82
C LEU A 180 -9.95 9.24 -1.91
N VAL A 181 -9.94 7.98 -2.35
CA VAL A 181 -9.35 6.87 -1.58
C VAL A 181 -7.83 7.02 -1.49
N ALA A 182 -7.16 7.40 -2.56
CA ALA A 182 -5.72 7.65 -2.58
C ALA A 182 -5.32 8.77 -1.60
N ASP A 183 -6.06 9.89 -1.58
CA ASP A 183 -5.84 11.01 -0.66
C ASP A 183 -5.98 10.56 0.81
N ARG A 184 -6.94 9.67 1.12
CA ARG A 184 -7.10 9.12 2.48
C ARG A 184 -5.96 8.17 2.86
N ILE A 185 -5.46 7.35 1.93
CA ILE A 185 -4.29 6.51 2.16
C ILE A 185 -3.07 7.38 2.49
N THR A 186 -2.85 8.46 1.73
CA THR A 186 -1.77 9.42 1.98
C THR A 186 -1.93 10.09 3.34
N GLN A 187 -3.13 10.54 3.71
CA GLN A 187 -3.39 11.19 4.98
C GLN A 187 -3.08 10.28 6.17
N ILE A 188 -3.55 9.01 6.18
CA ILE A 188 -3.28 8.09 7.29
C ILE A 188 -1.80 7.76 7.41
N HIS A 189 -1.06 7.74 6.30
CA HIS A 189 0.39 7.61 6.33
C HIS A 189 1.06 8.84 6.94
N GLU A 190 0.64 10.05 6.59
CA GLU A 190 1.14 11.30 7.18
C GLU A 190 0.89 11.37 8.70
N GLU A 191 -0.17 10.70 9.20
CA GLU A 191 -0.45 10.53 10.62
C GLU A 191 0.46 9.49 11.31
N GLY A 192 1.38 8.86 10.55
CA GLY A 192 2.42 7.95 11.06
C GLY A 192 2.07 6.46 10.98
N ILE A 193 0.93 6.09 10.40
CA ILE A 193 0.54 4.70 10.20
C ILE A 193 1.29 4.15 8.98
N SER A 194 1.88 2.97 9.11
CA SER A 194 2.50 2.27 7.98
C SER A 194 1.44 1.64 7.09
N VAL A 195 1.65 1.68 5.78
CA VAL A 195 0.69 1.14 4.81
C VAL A 195 1.34 0.09 3.93
N VAL A 196 0.67 -1.05 3.75
CA VAL A 196 1.02 -2.03 2.73
C VAL A 196 -0.16 -2.17 1.79
N LEU A 197 0.05 -1.95 0.51
CA LEU A 197 -1.03 -2.08 -0.46
C LEU A 197 -0.63 -3.00 -1.61
N SER A 198 -1.59 -3.77 -2.13
CA SER A 198 -1.44 -4.42 -3.43
C SER A 198 -2.04 -3.54 -4.51
N THR A 199 -1.43 -3.54 -5.69
CA THR A 199 -2.03 -2.91 -6.85
C THR A 199 -1.44 -3.44 -8.16
N HIS A 200 -2.23 -3.43 -9.21
CA HIS A 200 -1.77 -3.59 -10.60
C HIS A 200 -1.62 -2.23 -11.31
N ASN A 201 -1.99 -1.12 -10.65
CA ASN A 201 -1.82 0.24 -11.16
C ASN A 201 -0.46 0.79 -10.72
N LEU A 202 0.52 0.77 -11.65
CA LEU A 202 1.90 1.20 -11.36
C LEU A 202 2.02 2.72 -11.26
N GLU A 203 1.12 3.51 -11.87
CA GLU A 203 1.03 4.96 -11.66
C GLU A 203 0.73 5.26 -10.19
N PHE A 204 -0.30 4.62 -9.63
CA PHE A 204 -0.65 4.78 -8.23
C PHE A 204 0.48 4.34 -7.29
N ALA A 205 1.12 3.17 -7.57
CA ALA A 205 2.27 2.73 -6.80
C ALA A 205 3.44 3.74 -6.85
N ALA A 206 3.67 4.38 -8.01
CA ALA A 206 4.71 5.40 -8.16
C ALA A 206 4.43 6.67 -7.35
N GLU A 207 3.15 7.01 -7.17
CA GLU A 207 2.72 8.23 -6.48
C GLU A 207 2.80 8.09 -4.95
N VAL A 208 2.46 6.91 -4.40
CA VAL A 208 2.26 6.78 -2.95
C VAL A 208 3.34 5.98 -2.24
N ALA A 209 4.10 5.11 -2.95
CA ALA A 209 4.98 4.17 -2.28
C ALA A 209 6.39 4.72 -2.02
N ASP A 210 6.90 4.48 -0.81
CA ASP A 210 8.32 4.61 -0.49
C ASP A 210 9.12 3.44 -1.07
N ARG A 211 8.53 2.24 -1.04
CA ARG A 211 9.12 1.01 -1.54
C ARG A 211 8.11 0.21 -2.36
N VAL A 212 8.58 -0.30 -3.49
CA VAL A 212 7.83 -1.20 -4.37
C VAL A 212 8.44 -2.59 -4.30
N CYS A 213 7.62 -3.60 -4.05
CA CYS A 213 7.98 -5.01 -4.11
C CYS A 213 7.28 -5.64 -5.32
N VAL A 214 8.05 -6.24 -6.21
CA VAL A 214 7.53 -6.91 -7.42
C VAL A 214 7.34 -8.39 -7.11
N MET A 215 6.13 -8.87 -7.31
CA MET A 215 5.78 -10.28 -7.13
C MET A 215 5.52 -10.97 -8.47
N ALA A 216 6.05 -12.18 -8.61
CA ALA A 216 5.78 -13.09 -9.71
C ALA A 216 5.76 -14.53 -9.18
N GLU A 217 4.82 -15.34 -9.66
CA GLU A 217 4.74 -16.78 -9.37
C GLU A 217 4.79 -17.16 -7.88
N GLY A 218 4.26 -16.30 -7.01
CA GLY A 218 4.21 -16.53 -5.56
C GLY A 218 5.45 -16.10 -4.79
N ASN A 219 6.41 -15.42 -5.43
CA ASN A 219 7.65 -14.97 -4.82
C ASN A 219 7.87 -13.46 -5.04
N ILE A 220 8.68 -12.80 -4.18
CA ILE A 220 9.18 -11.45 -4.39
C ILE A 220 10.43 -11.53 -5.26
N VAL A 221 10.31 -11.11 -6.52
CA VAL A 221 11.41 -11.17 -7.50
C VAL A 221 12.29 -9.91 -7.49
N GLY A 222 11.86 -8.85 -6.81
CA GLY A 222 12.64 -7.64 -6.62
C GLY A 222 11.96 -6.61 -5.75
N SER A 223 12.75 -5.73 -5.15
CA SER A 223 12.27 -4.65 -4.28
C SER A 223 13.22 -3.47 -4.32
N GLY A 224 12.68 -2.25 -4.20
CA GLY A 224 13.44 -1.01 -4.15
C GLY A 224 12.53 0.21 -4.12
N THR A 225 13.10 1.40 -4.22
CA THR A 225 12.33 2.62 -4.44
C THR A 225 11.57 2.55 -5.76
N PRO A 226 10.47 3.30 -5.95
CA PRO A 226 9.76 3.36 -7.24
C PRO A 226 10.72 3.62 -8.42
N ARG A 227 11.70 4.50 -8.23
CA ARG A 227 12.69 4.82 -9.25
C ARG A 227 13.61 3.65 -9.58
N GLU A 228 14.07 2.90 -8.60
CA GLU A 228 14.92 1.71 -8.82
C GLU A 228 14.14 0.60 -9.52
N VAL A 229 12.90 0.36 -9.13
CA VAL A 229 12.06 -0.70 -9.67
C VAL A 229 11.58 -0.37 -11.09
N PHE A 230 11.01 0.82 -11.31
CA PHE A 230 10.37 1.14 -12.60
C PHE A 230 11.35 1.46 -13.72
N TYR A 231 12.63 1.70 -13.40
CA TYR A 231 13.71 1.79 -14.39
C TYR A 231 14.49 0.49 -14.58
N ASN A 232 14.10 -0.60 -13.90
CA ASN A 232 14.69 -1.93 -14.08
C ASN A 232 13.88 -2.75 -15.10
N ASP A 233 14.27 -2.66 -16.38
CA ASP A 233 13.56 -3.32 -17.49
C ASP A 233 13.51 -4.84 -17.34
N THR A 234 14.60 -5.46 -16.86
CA THR A 234 14.66 -6.91 -16.67
C THR A 234 13.65 -7.34 -15.61
N LEU A 235 13.62 -6.66 -14.46
CA LEU A 235 12.69 -6.97 -13.37
C LEU A 235 11.23 -6.84 -13.80
N LEU A 236 10.89 -5.77 -14.54
CA LEU A 236 9.53 -5.57 -15.02
C LEU A 236 9.13 -6.59 -16.09
N ALA A 237 10.07 -6.94 -17.00
CA ALA A 237 9.82 -7.95 -18.03
C ALA A 237 9.58 -9.34 -17.42
N ASP A 238 10.40 -9.74 -16.43
CA ASP A 238 10.28 -11.02 -15.73
C ASP A 238 8.93 -11.14 -14.99
N ALA A 239 8.40 -10.01 -14.50
CA ALA A 239 7.08 -9.95 -13.85
C ALA A 239 5.92 -9.66 -14.82
N ASN A 240 6.20 -9.54 -16.13
CA ASN A 240 5.23 -9.16 -17.17
C ASN A 240 4.51 -7.83 -16.85
N LEU A 241 5.26 -6.84 -16.39
CA LEU A 241 4.78 -5.51 -16.04
C LEU A 241 5.29 -4.45 -17.03
N HIS A 242 4.51 -3.40 -17.22
CA HIS A 242 4.90 -2.23 -18.00
C HIS A 242 5.15 -1.04 -17.06
N PRO A 243 6.25 -0.28 -17.24
CA PRO A 243 6.54 0.85 -16.37
C PRO A 243 5.46 1.95 -16.47
N PRO A 244 5.36 2.85 -15.45
CA PRO A 244 4.49 4.02 -15.49
C PRO A 244 4.68 4.88 -16.73
N SER A 245 3.66 5.64 -17.10
CA SER A 245 3.63 6.51 -18.29
C SER A 245 4.78 7.51 -18.28
N ALA A 246 5.06 8.13 -17.13
CA ALA A 246 6.17 9.08 -16.96
C ALA A 246 7.53 8.45 -17.31
N VAL A 247 7.76 7.20 -16.87
CA VAL A 247 8.99 6.46 -17.17
C VAL A 247 9.11 6.18 -18.66
N ARG A 248 8.02 5.76 -19.32
CA ARG A 248 8.00 5.49 -20.77
C ARG A 248 8.29 6.75 -21.57
N VAL A 249 7.60 7.85 -21.25
CA VAL A 249 7.81 9.15 -21.92
C VAL A 249 9.23 9.66 -21.71
N ALA A 250 9.78 9.55 -20.50
CA ALA A 250 11.15 9.95 -20.21
C ALA A 250 12.20 9.18 -21.04
N ARG A 251 11.97 7.89 -21.25
CA ARG A 251 12.82 7.04 -22.13
C ARG A 251 12.69 7.42 -23.59
N ASP A 252 11.46 7.55 -24.09
CA ASP A 252 11.19 7.89 -25.49
C ASP A 252 11.70 9.28 -25.85
N ALA A 253 11.70 10.21 -24.90
CA ALA A 253 12.24 11.54 -25.05
C ALA A 253 13.75 11.62 -24.78
N GLU A 254 14.42 10.50 -24.49
CA GLU A 254 15.86 10.42 -24.16
C GLU A 254 16.27 11.43 -23.08
N LEU A 255 15.40 11.67 -22.08
CA LEU A 255 15.74 12.53 -20.95
C LEU A 255 16.98 11.98 -20.25
N GLY A 256 17.95 12.84 -19.96
CA GLY A 256 19.28 12.46 -19.46
C GLY A 256 19.23 11.49 -18.28
N ALA A 257 20.29 10.71 -18.09
CA ALA A 257 20.35 9.61 -17.12
C ALA A 257 20.08 10.03 -15.64
N THR A 258 20.15 11.30 -15.33
CA THR A 258 19.83 11.89 -14.02
C THR A 258 18.34 12.21 -13.86
N ALA A 259 17.64 12.48 -14.96
CA ALA A 259 16.20 12.71 -14.98
C ALA A 259 15.47 11.36 -15.05
N ARG A 260 15.07 10.83 -13.90
CA ARG A 260 14.32 9.58 -13.79
C ARG A 260 12.96 9.84 -13.15
N PRO A 261 12.04 10.58 -13.84
CA PRO A 261 10.70 10.81 -13.32
C PRO A 261 9.93 9.49 -13.22
N VAL A 262 9.21 9.29 -12.13
CA VAL A 262 8.35 8.12 -11.94
C VAL A 262 6.87 8.49 -11.94
N THR A 263 6.56 9.78 -11.66
CA THR A 263 5.21 10.34 -11.70
C THR A 263 5.06 11.38 -12.81
N GLU A 264 3.82 11.69 -13.19
CA GLU A 264 3.55 12.78 -14.14
C GLU A 264 4.02 14.13 -13.59
N ALA A 265 3.90 14.37 -12.29
CA ALA A 265 4.37 15.59 -11.65
C ALA A 265 5.90 15.73 -11.76
N ASP A 266 6.66 14.65 -11.50
CA ASP A 266 8.10 14.62 -11.70
C ASP A 266 8.47 14.97 -13.15
N LEU A 267 7.75 14.36 -14.11
CA LEU A 267 8.01 14.57 -15.53
C LEU A 267 7.78 16.02 -15.94
N VAL A 268 6.66 16.61 -15.51
CA VAL A 268 6.34 18.03 -15.79
C VAL A 268 7.40 18.95 -15.18
N SER A 269 7.84 18.68 -13.95
CA SER A 269 8.90 19.48 -13.29
C SER A 269 10.19 19.44 -14.10
N HIS A 270 10.65 18.28 -14.52
CA HIS A 270 11.86 18.14 -15.35
C HIS A 270 11.75 18.83 -16.71
N LEU A 271 10.60 18.74 -17.37
CA LEU A 271 10.38 19.40 -18.66
C LEU A 271 10.32 20.94 -18.52
N THR A 272 9.83 21.44 -17.40
CA THR A 272 9.76 22.88 -17.11
C THR A 272 11.15 23.44 -16.84
N GLU A 273 11.93 22.76 -16.00
CA GLU A 273 13.32 23.14 -15.69
C GLU A 273 14.22 23.13 -16.94
N ALA A 274 14.05 22.14 -17.81
CA ALA A 274 14.80 22.05 -19.07
C ALA A 274 14.48 23.17 -20.07
N ASN A 275 13.30 23.78 -19.97
CA ASN A 275 12.86 24.90 -20.82
C ASN A 275 13.12 26.28 -20.21
N ASP A 276 13.68 26.38 -18.98
CA ASP A 276 14.00 27.66 -18.36
C ASP A 276 15.27 28.24 -19.00
N PRO A 277 15.19 29.42 -19.68
CA PRO A 277 16.33 30.01 -20.39
C PRO A 277 17.46 30.47 -19.47
N GLU A 278 17.25 30.58 -18.15
CA GLU A 278 18.31 30.92 -17.20
C GLU A 278 19.28 29.77 -16.91
N THR A 279 18.85 28.50 -17.04
CA THR A 279 19.72 27.33 -16.84
C THR A 279 20.59 27.03 -18.05
N ALA A 280 20.29 27.60 -19.24
CA ALA A 280 21.02 27.39 -20.48
C ALA A 280 22.27 28.28 -20.62
N GLN A 281 22.58 29.19 -19.68
CA GLN A 281 23.70 30.13 -19.76
C GLN A 281 24.69 29.98 -18.60
N THR A 282 25.47 28.91 -18.62
CA THR A 282 26.78 28.91 -17.97
C THR A 282 27.82 28.42 -18.96
N PRO A 283 28.39 29.28 -19.80
CA PRO A 283 29.58 28.91 -20.55
C PRO A 283 30.73 28.79 -19.56
N SER A 284 31.35 27.60 -19.55
CA SER A 284 32.67 27.37 -18.99
C SER A 284 33.64 28.44 -19.52
N SER A 285 33.96 29.43 -18.73
CA SER A 285 35.08 30.32 -18.97
C SER A 285 36.37 29.55 -18.72
N GLU A 286 36.86 28.86 -19.73
CA GLU A 286 38.28 28.51 -19.79
C GLU A 286 39.07 29.81 -19.93
N GLY A 287 39.65 30.24 -18.80
CA GLY A 287 40.67 31.26 -18.77
C GLY A 287 41.94 30.74 -19.43
N SER A 288 42.19 31.18 -20.63
CA SER A 288 43.54 31.21 -21.18
C SER A 288 44.38 32.18 -20.34
N ALA A 289 45.39 31.66 -19.67
CA ALA A 289 46.50 32.45 -19.19
C ALA A 289 47.72 32.08 -20.03
N ASP A 290 48.00 32.92 -21.02
CA ASP A 290 49.35 33.12 -21.54
C ASP A 290 50.10 34.03 -20.57
N ASP A 291 51.24 33.63 -20.11
CA ASP A 291 52.57 34.19 -20.04
C ASP A 291 53.44 33.49 -19.00
#